data_feacbd20daf0ec6d40990a3cd8709725
#
_entry.id   feacbd20daf0ec6d40990a3cd8709725
#
_cell.length_a   1.000
_cell.length_b   1.000
_cell.length_c   1.000
_cell.angle_alpha   90.00
_cell.angle_beta   90.00
_cell.angle_gamma   90.00
#
_symmetry.space_group_name_H-M   'P 1'
#
loop_
_entity.id
_entity.type
_entity.pdbx_description
1 polymer ?
#
loop_
_entity_poly.entity_id
_entity_poly.type
_entity_poly.pdbx_seq_one_letter_code
_entity_poly.pdbx_strand_id
1 'polypeptide(L)'
;MRDAAALRAALDGATRVVSCAHARHAPAILAATDAPLILMGSTRRHSRWPDEHGDGVRAGEAALLASGRDGVMIHPTMIYGAEGEDNVQRLAALMRRLPALPLPGGGRSLVQPIHQSDVTRALLAALDRDWAGPGSLDVAGPEPVAYRDFCAAVARAAGLAPRPVLPLPVSLLMAAAPLARLLPGLPRIGADEIRRLTEDKAVDTGAMRAQLGLAPIPLAEGLRLTFGGAQGD
;
A
#
# COMPACT_ATOMS: atom_id res chain seq x y z
N MET A 1 -3.94 -6.47 -19.66
CA MET A 1 -3.23 -5.80 -20.76
C MET A 1 -2.51 -6.81 -21.68
N ARG A 2 -3.23 -7.86 -22.09
CA ARG A 2 -2.68 -8.90 -23.00
C ARG A 2 -2.92 -8.56 -24.47
N ASP A 3 -3.88 -7.67 -24.75
CA ASP A 3 -4.22 -7.21 -26.08
C ASP A 3 -3.73 -5.77 -26.30
N ALA A 4 -2.66 -5.61 -27.06
CA ALA A 4 -2.04 -4.32 -27.33
C ALA A 4 -2.90 -3.45 -28.27
N ALA A 5 -3.68 -4.06 -29.18
CA ALA A 5 -4.54 -3.32 -30.09
C ALA A 5 -5.74 -2.74 -29.35
N ALA A 6 -6.39 -3.53 -28.48
CA ALA A 6 -7.48 -3.07 -27.64
C ALA A 6 -7.01 -1.97 -26.66
N LEU A 7 -5.79 -2.08 -26.13
CA LEU A 7 -5.24 -1.06 -25.25
C LEU A 7 -5.02 0.27 -25.99
N ARG A 8 -4.44 0.23 -27.20
CA ARG A 8 -4.27 1.43 -28.03
C ARG A 8 -5.61 2.08 -28.37
N ALA A 9 -6.59 1.28 -28.77
CA ALA A 9 -7.92 1.79 -29.10
C ALA A 9 -8.61 2.43 -27.88
N ALA A 10 -8.42 1.85 -26.68
CA ALA A 10 -8.98 2.41 -25.45
C ALA A 10 -8.32 3.72 -24.99
N LEU A 11 -7.06 3.96 -25.38
CA LEU A 11 -6.30 5.16 -25.01
C LEU A 11 -6.23 6.19 -26.15
N ASP A 12 -6.86 5.92 -27.29
CA ASP A 12 -6.88 6.84 -28.41
C ASP A 12 -7.59 8.15 -28.05
N GLY A 13 -6.96 9.28 -28.37
CA GLY A 13 -7.46 10.62 -28.04
C GLY A 13 -7.39 10.99 -26.55
N ALA A 14 -6.85 10.14 -25.68
CA ALA A 14 -6.66 10.48 -24.27
C ALA A 14 -5.64 11.62 -24.12
N THR A 15 -6.00 12.68 -23.39
CA THR A 15 -5.11 13.81 -23.09
C THR A 15 -4.21 13.53 -21.89
N ARG A 16 -4.64 12.68 -20.98
CA ARG A 16 -3.89 12.16 -19.80
C ARG A 16 -4.38 10.76 -19.46
N VAL A 17 -3.52 9.91 -18.94
CA VAL A 17 -3.87 8.55 -18.54
C VAL A 17 -3.53 8.30 -17.10
N VAL A 18 -4.52 7.86 -16.31
CA VAL A 18 -4.32 7.35 -14.95
C VAL A 18 -4.45 5.83 -14.99
N SER A 19 -3.43 5.13 -14.50
CA SER A 19 -3.46 3.67 -14.40
C SER A 19 -3.26 3.21 -12.96
N CYS A 20 -4.31 2.61 -12.40
CA CYS A 20 -4.26 1.90 -11.12
C CYS A 20 -3.89 0.42 -11.28
N ALA A 21 -3.57 -0.03 -12.49
CA ALA A 21 -3.07 -1.38 -12.71
C ALA A 21 -1.66 -1.53 -12.14
N HIS A 22 -1.26 -2.79 -11.87
CA HIS A 22 0.09 -3.06 -11.36
C HIS A 22 1.17 -2.46 -12.27
N ALA A 23 2.19 -1.82 -11.70
CA ALA A 23 3.23 -1.07 -12.40
C ALA A 23 3.99 -1.90 -13.46
N ARG A 24 4.03 -3.24 -13.34
CA ARG A 24 4.58 -4.15 -14.39
C ARG A 24 3.99 -3.90 -15.78
N HIS A 25 2.82 -3.28 -15.86
CA HIS A 25 2.14 -2.97 -17.11
C HIS A 25 2.54 -1.61 -17.72
N ALA A 26 3.39 -0.83 -17.04
CA ALA A 26 3.86 0.46 -17.54
C ALA A 26 4.45 0.39 -18.96
N PRO A 27 5.30 -0.62 -19.32
CA PRO A 27 5.81 -0.71 -20.69
C PRO A 27 4.70 -0.84 -21.74
N ALA A 28 3.65 -1.60 -21.45
CA ALA A 28 2.53 -1.76 -22.37
C ALA A 28 1.72 -0.48 -22.54
N ILE A 29 1.53 0.29 -21.46
CA ILE A 29 0.83 1.58 -21.49
C ILE A 29 1.67 2.60 -22.27
N LEU A 30 2.97 2.68 -22.00
CA LEU A 30 3.92 3.55 -22.71
C LEU A 30 3.94 3.29 -24.23
N ALA A 31 3.80 2.03 -24.63
CA ALA A 31 3.74 1.65 -26.05
C ALA A 31 2.37 1.92 -26.71
N ALA A 32 1.34 2.21 -25.91
CA ALA A 32 -0.03 2.34 -26.40
C ALA A 32 -0.51 3.79 -26.56
N THR A 33 0.15 4.76 -25.90
CA THR A 33 -0.25 6.17 -25.93
C THR A 33 0.94 7.10 -25.78
N ASP A 34 0.81 8.33 -26.28
CA ASP A 34 1.76 9.43 -26.06
C ASP A 34 1.30 10.42 -24.97
N ALA A 35 0.14 10.25 -24.41
CA ALA A 35 -0.38 11.10 -23.34
C ALA A 35 0.49 11.03 -22.06
N PRO A 36 0.56 12.12 -21.25
CA PRO A 36 1.14 12.09 -19.92
C PRO A 36 0.52 11.01 -19.04
N LEU A 37 1.36 10.38 -18.20
CA LEU A 37 0.98 9.19 -17.43
C LEU A 37 1.02 9.44 -15.94
N ILE A 38 -0.04 9.09 -15.23
CA ILE A 38 -0.08 8.93 -13.79
C ILE A 38 -0.23 7.43 -13.49
N LEU A 39 0.82 6.81 -12.96
CA LEU A 39 0.86 5.38 -12.73
C LEU A 39 0.88 5.06 -11.24
N MET A 40 0.19 3.99 -10.85
CA MET A 40 0.25 3.49 -9.49
C MET A 40 1.37 2.45 -9.35
N GLY A 41 2.30 2.75 -8.44
CA GLY A 41 3.35 1.85 -8.00
C GLY A 41 3.09 1.33 -6.58
N SER A 42 4.16 1.16 -5.81
CA SER A 42 4.12 0.78 -4.39
C SER A 42 5.46 1.04 -3.74
N THR A 43 5.48 1.49 -2.48
CA THR A 43 6.71 1.57 -1.68
C THR A 43 7.34 0.20 -1.42
N ARG A 44 6.69 -0.89 -1.82
CA ARG A 44 7.28 -2.24 -1.82
C ARG A 44 8.54 -2.35 -2.70
N ARG A 45 8.75 -1.40 -3.61
CA ARG A 45 10.01 -1.25 -4.37
C ARG A 45 11.24 -1.09 -3.48
N HIS A 46 11.07 -0.56 -2.27
CA HIS A 46 12.15 -0.35 -1.30
C HIS A 46 12.42 -1.57 -0.40
N SER A 47 11.60 -2.63 -0.48
CA SER A 47 11.79 -3.80 0.37
C SER A 47 13.14 -4.47 0.11
N ARG A 48 13.82 -4.84 1.19
CA ARG A 48 15.05 -5.66 1.17
C ARG A 48 14.79 -7.12 0.78
N TRP A 49 13.51 -7.52 0.84
CA TRP A 49 13.07 -8.86 0.48
C TRP A 49 12.39 -8.81 -0.89
N PRO A 50 13.16 -9.09 -1.98
CA PRO A 50 12.61 -9.03 -3.33
C PRO A 50 11.52 -10.06 -3.51
N ASP A 51 10.48 -9.67 -4.23
CA ASP A 51 9.41 -10.52 -4.66
C ASP A 51 8.86 -10.06 -6.02
N GLU A 52 8.09 -10.92 -6.68
CA GLU A 52 7.54 -10.63 -8.01
C GLU A 52 6.77 -9.31 -8.07
N HIS A 53 6.08 -8.95 -6.99
CA HIS A 53 5.34 -7.69 -6.93
C HIS A 53 6.29 -6.48 -6.89
N GLY A 54 7.25 -6.46 -5.96
CA GLY A 54 8.24 -5.38 -5.84
C GLY A 54 9.12 -5.26 -7.08
N ASP A 55 9.53 -6.40 -7.66
CA ASP A 55 10.31 -6.44 -8.90
C ASP A 55 9.53 -5.84 -10.06
N GLY A 56 8.23 -6.17 -10.17
CA GLY A 56 7.35 -5.59 -11.18
C GLY A 56 7.15 -4.08 -11.01
N VAL A 57 7.14 -3.57 -9.76
CA VAL A 57 7.08 -2.12 -9.50
C VAL A 57 8.37 -1.45 -9.95
N ARG A 58 9.55 -1.98 -9.57
CA ARG A 58 10.85 -1.45 -9.99
C ARG A 58 11.01 -1.44 -11.51
N ALA A 59 10.62 -2.53 -12.17
CA ALA A 59 10.68 -2.62 -13.63
C ALA A 59 9.76 -1.60 -14.33
N GLY A 60 8.54 -1.42 -13.83
CA GLY A 60 7.61 -0.44 -14.36
C GLY A 60 8.06 1.00 -14.16
N GLU A 61 8.62 1.32 -12.99
CA GLU A 61 9.21 2.62 -12.69
C GLU A 61 10.41 2.91 -13.60
N ALA A 62 11.32 1.95 -13.74
CA ALA A 62 12.47 2.09 -14.62
C ALA A 62 12.04 2.34 -16.07
N ALA A 63 11.00 1.68 -16.54
CA ALA A 63 10.44 1.90 -17.88
C ALA A 63 9.89 3.32 -18.06
N LEU A 64 9.15 3.85 -17.06
CA LEU A 64 8.66 5.23 -17.09
C LEU A 64 9.83 6.22 -17.12
N LEU A 65 10.78 6.07 -16.20
CA LEU A 65 11.94 6.97 -16.10
C LEU A 65 12.79 6.97 -17.38
N ALA A 66 13.03 5.79 -17.97
CA ALA A 66 13.79 5.66 -19.20
C ALA A 66 13.05 6.20 -20.44
N SER A 67 11.74 6.31 -20.40
CA SER A 67 10.93 6.76 -21.53
C SER A 67 11.06 8.25 -21.82
N GLY A 68 11.49 9.06 -20.84
CA GLY A 68 11.50 10.52 -20.91
C GLY A 68 10.11 11.17 -20.98
N ARG A 69 9.03 10.39 -20.84
CA ARG A 69 7.64 10.84 -20.98
C ARG A 69 7.18 11.64 -19.75
N ASP A 70 6.37 12.65 -20.01
CA ASP A 70 5.74 13.42 -18.95
C ASP A 70 4.83 12.53 -18.10
N GLY A 71 4.97 12.65 -16.79
CA GLY A 71 4.12 11.92 -15.87
C GLY A 71 4.82 11.52 -14.57
N VAL A 72 4.13 10.75 -13.75
CA VAL A 72 4.62 10.34 -12.45
C VAL A 72 4.15 8.94 -12.08
N MET A 73 5.01 8.16 -11.44
CA MET A 73 4.60 6.96 -10.73
C MET A 73 4.48 7.27 -9.25
N ILE A 74 3.27 7.10 -8.71
CA ILE A 74 2.95 7.31 -7.29
C ILE A 74 3.07 5.97 -6.57
N HIS A 75 3.86 5.94 -5.50
CA HIS A 75 4.12 4.74 -4.71
C HIS A 75 3.49 4.87 -3.32
N PRO A 76 2.26 4.42 -3.14
CA PRO A 76 1.63 4.42 -1.82
C PRO A 76 2.31 3.42 -0.87
N THR A 77 2.33 3.77 0.41
CA THR A 77 2.60 2.84 1.50
C THR A 77 1.44 1.86 1.68
N MET A 78 1.35 1.18 2.81
CA MET A 78 0.24 0.27 3.11
C MET A 78 -1.10 1.02 3.07
N ILE A 79 -1.89 0.77 2.03
CA ILE A 79 -3.21 1.37 1.87
C ILE A 79 -4.19 0.65 2.80
N TYR A 80 -5.08 1.40 3.45
CA TYR A 80 -6.20 0.85 4.21
C TYR A 80 -7.47 1.68 3.99
N GLY A 81 -8.64 1.08 4.23
CA GLY A 81 -9.93 1.75 4.02
C GLY A 81 -11.11 0.82 4.22
N ALA A 82 -12.31 1.30 3.91
CA ALA A 82 -13.56 0.58 4.13
C ALA A 82 -13.87 -0.43 3.02
N GLU A 83 -13.69 -0.03 1.75
CA GLU A 83 -14.11 -0.81 0.59
C GLU A 83 -12.91 -1.26 -0.23
N GLY A 84 -12.86 -2.54 -0.59
CA GLY A 84 -11.82 -3.10 -1.45
C GLY A 84 -10.47 -3.34 -0.76
N GLU A 85 -10.26 -2.79 0.42
CA GLU A 85 -9.05 -2.93 1.23
C GLU A 85 -9.38 -3.66 2.54
N ASP A 86 -9.06 -4.93 2.62
CA ASP A 86 -9.45 -5.79 3.74
C ASP A 86 -8.37 -6.01 4.81
N ASN A 87 -7.20 -5.38 4.67
CA ASN A 87 -6.05 -5.63 5.54
C ASN A 87 -6.30 -5.31 7.02
N VAL A 88 -6.93 -4.18 7.34
CA VAL A 88 -7.26 -3.80 8.72
C VAL A 88 -8.46 -4.59 9.24
N GLN A 89 -9.42 -4.93 8.39
CA GLN A 89 -10.56 -5.79 8.72
C GLN A 89 -10.10 -7.21 9.06
N ARG A 90 -9.16 -7.76 8.27
CA ARG A 90 -8.53 -9.06 8.53
C ARG A 90 -7.72 -9.05 9.82
N LEU A 91 -7.00 -7.96 10.10
CA LEU A 91 -6.29 -7.77 11.35
C LEU A 91 -7.26 -7.72 12.55
N ALA A 92 -8.35 -6.97 12.45
CA ALA A 92 -9.40 -6.94 13.46
C ALA A 92 -10.04 -8.31 13.67
N ALA A 93 -10.34 -9.05 12.60
CA ALA A 93 -10.87 -10.41 12.67
C ALA A 93 -9.89 -11.39 13.35
N LEU A 94 -8.59 -11.24 13.10
CA LEU A 94 -7.55 -12.01 13.78
C LEU A 94 -7.53 -11.70 15.28
N MET A 95 -7.60 -10.42 15.67
CA MET A 95 -7.61 -9.99 17.07
C MET A 95 -8.86 -10.43 17.83
N ARG A 96 -9.99 -10.66 17.16
CA ARG A 96 -11.18 -11.26 17.80
C ARG A 96 -10.94 -12.70 18.25
N ARG A 97 -10.09 -13.43 17.54
CA ARG A 97 -9.86 -14.88 17.74
C ARG A 97 -8.67 -15.20 18.64
N LEU A 98 -7.66 -14.32 18.65
CA LEU A 98 -6.44 -14.55 19.40
C LEU A 98 -6.44 -13.82 20.75
N PRO A 99 -6.04 -14.48 21.84
CA PRO A 99 -5.89 -13.83 23.16
C PRO A 99 -4.68 -12.88 23.19
N ALA A 100 -3.69 -13.12 22.35
CA ALA A 100 -2.47 -12.31 22.20
C ALA A 100 -2.03 -12.28 20.73
N LEU A 101 -1.34 -11.21 20.32
CA LEU A 101 -0.80 -11.07 18.97
C LEU A 101 0.65 -11.55 18.91
N PRO A 102 0.95 -12.64 18.22
CA PRO A 102 2.32 -13.06 17.97
C PRO A 102 2.95 -12.14 16.92
N LEU A 103 3.85 -11.26 17.34
CA LEU A 103 4.51 -10.32 16.44
C LEU A 103 6.02 -10.53 16.40
N PRO A 104 6.64 -10.48 15.19
CA PRO A 104 8.08 -10.56 15.08
C PRO A 104 8.74 -9.38 15.81
N GLY A 105 9.72 -9.65 16.66
CA GLY A 105 10.42 -8.62 17.42
C GLY A 105 9.52 -7.75 18.30
N GLY A 106 8.32 -8.23 18.66
CA GLY A 106 7.35 -7.47 19.44
C GLY A 106 6.67 -6.33 18.67
N GLY A 107 6.69 -6.36 17.33
CA GLY A 107 6.03 -5.37 16.49
C GLY A 107 6.60 -3.97 16.60
N ARG A 108 7.92 -3.84 16.78
CA ARG A 108 8.60 -2.54 16.93
C ARG A 108 8.89 -1.85 15.60
N SER A 109 8.92 -2.62 14.49
CA SER A 109 9.16 -2.06 13.17
C SER A 109 8.10 -1.04 12.79
N LEU A 110 8.52 0.00 12.09
CA LEU A 110 7.67 1.12 11.71
C LEU A 110 6.83 0.78 10.48
N VAL A 111 5.57 1.21 10.52
CA VAL A 111 4.67 1.26 9.36
C VAL A 111 4.11 2.67 9.24
N GLN A 112 3.78 3.09 8.03
CA GLN A 112 3.20 4.41 7.78
C GLN A 112 1.98 4.26 6.87
N PRO A 113 0.86 3.73 7.42
CA PRO A 113 -0.32 3.41 6.63
C PRO A 113 -0.99 4.68 6.09
N ILE A 114 -1.46 4.62 4.86
CA ILE A 114 -2.20 5.70 4.18
C ILE A 114 -3.65 5.28 3.93
N HIS A 115 -4.59 6.18 4.19
CA HIS A 115 -6.00 5.89 3.91
C HIS A 115 -6.27 5.94 2.40
N GLN A 116 -7.17 5.07 1.91
CA GLN A 116 -7.51 4.97 0.49
C GLN A 116 -7.95 6.30 -0.13
N SER A 117 -8.67 7.15 0.62
CA SER A 117 -9.09 8.47 0.13
C SER A 117 -7.92 9.41 -0.13
N ASP A 118 -6.83 9.29 0.66
CA ASP A 118 -5.63 10.09 0.44
C ASP A 118 -4.85 9.62 -0.80
N VAL A 119 -4.87 8.32 -1.09
CA VAL A 119 -4.32 7.79 -2.35
C VAL A 119 -5.11 8.32 -3.54
N THR A 120 -6.44 8.35 -3.45
CA THR A 120 -7.29 8.94 -4.48
C THR A 120 -6.99 10.44 -4.65
N ARG A 121 -6.88 11.19 -3.55
CA ARG A 121 -6.50 12.61 -3.57
C ARG A 121 -5.12 12.82 -4.20
N ALA A 122 -4.15 11.94 -3.91
CA ALA A 122 -2.83 11.99 -4.51
C ALA A 122 -2.87 11.79 -6.03
N LEU A 123 -3.65 10.80 -6.51
CA LEU A 123 -3.84 10.56 -7.94
C LEU A 123 -4.51 11.73 -8.64
N LEU A 124 -5.55 12.33 -8.04
CA LEU A 124 -6.23 13.49 -8.59
C LEU A 124 -5.30 14.72 -8.63
N ALA A 125 -4.58 14.99 -7.54
CA ALA A 125 -3.61 16.09 -7.52
C ALA A 125 -2.48 15.90 -8.54
N ALA A 126 -2.05 14.65 -8.77
CA ALA A 126 -1.07 14.35 -9.81
C ALA A 126 -1.66 14.50 -11.23
N LEU A 127 -2.94 14.20 -11.42
CA LEU A 127 -3.64 14.37 -12.69
C LEU A 127 -3.80 15.86 -13.05
N ASP A 128 -4.06 16.70 -12.06
CA ASP A 128 -4.25 18.14 -12.25
C ASP A 128 -2.94 18.92 -12.47
N ARG A 129 -1.80 18.26 -12.21
CA ARG A 129 -0.48 18.87 -12.34
C ARG A 129 0.12 18.62 -13.73
N ASP A 130 0.83 19.64 -14.27
CA ASP A 130 1.72 19.45 -15.42
C ASP A 130 3.07 18.91 -14.95
N TRP A 131 3.45 17.78 -15.50
CA TRP A 131 4.73 17.13 -15.26
C TRP A 131 5.68 17.40 -16.42
N ALA A 132 6.86 17.92 -16.13
CA ALA A 132 7.93 18.11 -17.10
C ALA A 132 8.91 16.94 -16.99
N GLY A 133 8.71 15.92 -17.83
CA GLY A 133 9.42 14.66 -17.78
C GLY A 133 8.86 13.64 -16.76
N PRO A 134 9.49 12.45 -16.67
CA PRO A 134 9.04 11.39 -15.80
C PRO A 134 9.44 11.64 -14.34
N GLY A 135 8.52 11.38 -13.43
CA GLY A 135 8.71 11.49 -12.00
C GLY A 135 8.41 10.20 -11.24
N SER A 136 8.88 10.16 -9.99
CA SER A 136 8.60 9.09 -9.05
C SER A 136 8.37 9.69 -7.66
N LEU A 137 7.29 9.32 -6.98
CA LEU A 137 6.87 9.97 -5.76
C LEU A 137 6.28 8.95 -4.78
N ASP A 138 6.89 8.84 -3.61
CA ASP A 138 6.30 8.07 -2.51
C ASP A 138 5.18 8.87 -1.84
N VAL A 139 4.05 8.21 -1.56
CA VAL A 139 2.94 8.78 -0.81
C VAL A 139 2.63 7.93 0.42
N ALA A 140 2.51 8.57 1.56
CA ALA A 140 2.40 7.88 2.84
C ALA A 140 1.43 8.59 3.78
N GLY A 141 1.00 7.89 4.81
CA GLY A 141 0.24 8.49 5.91
C GLY A 141 1.04 9.58 6.63
N PRO A 142 0.42 10.27 7.61
CA PRO A 142 0.98 11.48 8.20
C PRO A 142 2.30 11.24 8.94
N GLU A 143 2.41 10.11 9.62
CA GLU A 143 3.58 9.75 10.44
C GLU A 143 3.78 8.24 10.52
N PRO A 144 5.03 7.77 10.67
CA PRO A 144 5.29 6.37 10.95
C PRO A 144 4.92 6.02 12.40
N VAL A 145 4.36 4.83 12.60
CA VAL A 145 4.00 4.29 13.92
C VAL A 145 4.55 2.87 14.06
N ALA A 146 4.86 2.44 15.29
CA ALA A 146 5.25 1.05 15.49
C ALA A 146 4.09 0.11 15.16
N TYR A 147 4.37 -1.03 14.53
CA TYR A 147 3.33 -1.96 14.07
C TYR A 147 2.41 -2.44 15.21
N ARG A 148 2.95 -2.62 16.42
CA ARG A 148 2.15 -2.94 17.60
C ARG A 148 1.14 -1.83 17.98
N ASP A 149 1.56 -0.56 17.82
CA ASP A 149 0.71 0.59 18.14
C ASP A 149 -0.37 0.78 17.07
N PHE A 150 -0.01 0.50 15.81
CA PHE A 150 -0.98 0.36 14.71
C PHE A 150 -2.01 -0.73 14.99
N CYS A 151 -1.59 -1.94 15.40
CA CYS A 151 -2.51 -3.02 15.78
C CYS A 151 -3.45 -2.58 16.93
N ALA A 152 -2.92 -1.89 17.93
CA ALA A 152 -3.74 -1.38 19.04
C ALA A 152 -4.74 -0.30 18.58
N ALA A 153 -4.35 0.56 17.65
CA ALA A 153 -5.25 1.56 17.05
C ALA A 153 -6.38 0.89 16.24
N VAL A 154 -6.05 -0.11 15.43
CA VAL A 154 -7.05 -0.91 14.69
C VAL A 154 -8.01 -1.62 15.63
N ALA A 155 -7.51 -2.22 16.72
CA ALA A 155 -8.37 -2.87 17.72
C ALA A 155 -9.40 -1.88 18.28
N ARG A 156 -8.92 -0.72 18.75
CA ARG A 156 -9.82 0.31 19.32
C ARG A 156 -10.87 0.78 18.31
N ALA A 157 -10.45 1.05 17.06
CA ALA A 157 -11.37 1.50 16.02
C ALA A 157 -12.43 0.44 15.65
N ALA A 158 -12.07 -0.85 15.76
CA ALA A 158 -12.96 -1.98 15.53
C ALA A 158 -13.82 -2.36 16.76
N GLY A 159 -13.82 -1.53 17.83
CA GLY A 159 -14.56 -1.80 19.07
C GLY A 159 -13.99 -2.95 19.92
N LEU A 160 -12.70 -3.26 19.77
CA LEU A 160 -12.03 -4.34 20.49
C LEU A 160 -11.05 -3.79 21.52
N ALA A 161 -10.89 -4.52 22.63
CA ALA A 161 -9.77 -4.28 23.53
C ALA A 161 -8.45 -4.63 22.83
N PRO A 162 -7.41 -3.77 22.90
CA PRO A 162 -6.10 -4.09 22.39
C PRO A 162 -5.56 -5.40 22.99
N ARG A 163 -5.00 -6.25 22.14
CA ARG A 163 -4.46 -7.54 22.57
C ARG A 163 -3.01 -7.38 23.05
N PRO A 164 -2.59 -8.10 24.09
CA PRO A 164 -1.20 -8.13 24.47
C PRO A 164 -0.33 -8.67 23.33
N VAL A 165 0.84 -8.08 23.16
CA VAL A 165 1.80 -8.49 22.13
C VAL A 165 2.69 -9.59 22.71
N LEU A 166 2.75 -10.72 22.02
CA LEU A 166 3.69 -11.80 22.28
C LEU A 166 4.89 -11.66 21.34
N PRO A 167 6.06 -11.21 21.83
CA PRO A 167 7.23 -11.09 20.97
C PRO A 167 7.77 -12.49 20.63
N LEU A 168 7.79 -12.82 19.35
CA LEU A 168 8.32 -14.10 18.88
C LEU A 168 9.50 -13.87 17.93
N PRO A 169 10.50 -14.77 17.94
CA PRO A 169 11.53 -14.80 16.92
C PRO A 169 10.93 -14.98 15.53
N VAL A 170 11.47 -14.28 14.54
CA VAL A 170 11.02 -14.35 13.13
C VAL A 170 11.08 -15.78 12.61
N SER A 171 12.16 -16.52 12.94
CA SER A 171 12.35 -17.90 12.55
C SER A 171 11.23 -18.83 13.03
N LEU A 172 10.77 -18.62 14.28
CA LEU A 172 9.69 -19.41 14.85
C LEU A 172 8.35 -19.11 14.15
N LEU A 173 8.06 -17.82 13.89
CA LEU A 173 6.86 -17.43 13.16
C LEU A 173 6.86 -17.97 11.72
N MET A 174 8.01 -17.93 11.05
CA MET A 174 8.15 -18.49 9.71
C MET A 174 7.95 -20.01 9.68
N ALA A 175 8.47 -20.72 10.67
CA ALA A 175 8.28 -22.17 10.79
C ALA A 175 6.82 -22.54 11.11
N ALA A 176 6.12 -21.69 11.88
CA ALA A 176 4.71 -21.91 12.22
C ALA A 176 3.73 -21.51 11.09
N ALA A 177 4.13 -20.65 10.16
CA ALA A 177 3.26 -20.13 9.09
C ALA A 177 2.57 -21.22 8.24
N PRO A 178 3.23 -22.34 7.84
CA PRO A 178 2.57 -23.43 7.11
C PRO A 178 1.48 -24.13 7.93
N LEU A 179 1.72 -24.32 9.22
CA LEU A 179 0.74 -24.96 10.12
C LEU A 179 -0.47 -24.04 10.36
N ALA A 180 -0.25 -22.73 10.48
CA ALA A 180 -1.32 -21.76 10.64
C ALA A 180 -2.32 -21.77 9.46
N ARG A 181 -1.88 -22.15 8.26
CA ARG A 181 -2.74 -22.31 7.08
C ARG A 181 -3.75 -23.46 7.20
N LEU A 182 -3.48 -24.45 8.06
CA LEU A 182 -4.36 -25.57 8.33
C LEU A 182 -5.47 -25.24 9.33
N LEU A 183 -5.34 -24.12 10.06
CA LEU A 183 -6.33 -23.70 11.03
C LEU A 183 -7.42 -22.89 10.32
N PRO A 184 -8.69 -23.35 10.35
CA PRO A 184 -9.78 -22.64 9.71
C PRO A 184 -9.97 -21.25 10.36
N GLY A 185 -10.08 -20.23 9.50
CA GLY A 185 -10.37 -18.85 9.92
C GLY A 185 -9.18 -18.02 10.40
N LEU A 186 -7.94 -18.52 10.33
CA LEU A 186 -6.76 -17.68 10.43
C LEU A 186 -6.41 -17.11 9.05
N PRO A 187 -5.97 -15.85 8.95
CA PRO A 187 -5.50 -15.30 7.69
C PRO A 187 -4.28 -16.07 7.20
N ARG A 188 -4.22 -16.31 5.90
CA ARG A 188 -3.08 -17.00 5.27
C ARG A 188 -1.89 -16.05 5.19
N ILE A 189 -1.11 -15.97 6.24
CA ILE A 189 0.11 -15.15 6.30
C ILE A 189 1.28 -15.99 5.77
N GLY A 190 1.96 -15.49 4.74
CA GLY A 190 3.15 -16.12 4.16
C GLY A 190 4.43 -15.78 4.94
N ALA A 191 5.47 -16.63 4.79
CA ALA A 191 6.78 -16.37 5.39
C ALA A 191 7.36 -15.02 4.96
N ASP A 192 7.16 -14.62 3.69
CA ASP A 192 7.62 -13.34 3.16
C ASP A 192 6.88 -12.14 3.78
N GLU A 193 5.59 -12.30 4.10
CA GLU A 193 4.83 -11.27 4.81
C GLU A 193 5.38 -11.08 6.24
N ILE A 194 5.72 -12.19 6.92
CA ILE A 194 6.34 -12.14 8.25
C ILE A 194 7.71 -11.44 8.19
N ARG A 195 8.54 -11.76 7.20
CA ARG A 195 9.83 -11.08 7.00
C ARG A 195 9.63 -9.58 6.79
N ARG A 196 8.69 -9.18 5.95
CA ARG A 196 8.40 -7.77 5.67
C ARG A 196 7.87 -6.99 6.89
N LEU A 197 7.30 -7.67 7.88
CA LEU A 197 6.94 -7.04 9.16
C LEU A 197 8.16 -6.66 10.02
N THR A 198 9.35 -7.09 9.64
CA THR A 198 10.60 -6.71 10.35
C THR A 198 11.29 -5.51 9.71
N GLU A 199 10.79 -4.98 8.60
CA GLU A 199 11.32 -3.80 7.93
C GLU A 199 10.64 -2.54 8.43
N ASP A 200 11.45 -1.51 8.70
CA ASP A 200 10.94 -0.16 8.89
C ASP A 200 10.47 0.41 7.54
N LYS A 201 9.26 0.91 7.53
CA LYS A 201 8.60 1.48 6.35
C LYS A 201 8.24 2.94 6.58
N ALA A 202 9.16 3.68 7.19
CA ALA A 202 9.06 5.12 7.30
C ALA A 202 9.46 5.77 5.98
N VAL A 203 8.65 6.69 5.51
CA VAL A 203 8.82 7.39 4.22
C VAL A 203 8.79 8.90 4.51
N ASP A 204 9.70 9.64 3.88
CA ASP A 204 9.66 11.08 3.88
C ASP A 204 8.49 11.58 3.02
N THR A 205 7.60 12.35 3.62
CA THR A 205 6.43 12.93 2.96
C THR A 205 6.64 14.35 2.46
N GLY A 206 7.85 14.89 2.57
CA GLY A 206 8.17 16.26 2.16
C GLY A 206 7.89 16.51 0.67
N ALA A 207 8.36 15.61 -0.19
CA ALA A 207 8.13 15.69 -1.63
C ALA A 207 6.63 15.57 -1.99
N MET A 208 5.89 14.67 -1.35
CA MET A 208 4.44 14.54 -1.52
C MET A 208 3.71 15.85 -1.17
N ARG A 209 4.04 16.45 -0.04
CA ARG A 209 3.43 17.73 0.40
C ARG A 209 3.77 18.86 -0.55
N ALA A 210 5.04 18.96 -0.95
CA ALA A 210 5.51 20.03 -1.84
C ALA A 210 4.93 19.93 -3.25
N GLN A 211 4.84 18.72 -3.80
CA GLN A 211 4.43 18.50 -5.18
C GLN A 211 2.92 18.33 -5.35
N LEU A 212 2.23 17.68 -4.41
CA LEU A 212 0.81 17.40 -4.51
C LEU A 212 -0.06 18.24 -3.57
N GLY A 213 0.54 19.08 -2.70
CA GLY A 213 -0.21 19.83 -1.69
C GLY A 213 -0.98 18.93 -0.72
N LEU A 214 -0.61 17.64 -0.61
CA LEU A 214 -1.37 16.64 0.12
C LEU A 214 -0.98 16.63 1.60
N ALA A 215 -1.96 16.84 2.47
CA ALA A 215 -1.88 16.54 3.89
C ALA A 215 -2.73 15.29 4.16
N PRO A 216 -2.11 14.13 4.47
CA PRO A 216 -2.85 12.91 4.75
C PRO A 216 -3.66 13.02 6.04
N ILE A 217 -4.81 12.35 6.10
CA ILE A 217 -5.65 12.32 7.30
C ILE A 217 -4.94 11.56 8.44
N PRO A 218 -5.17 11.97 9.70
CA PRO A 218 -4.61 11.26 10.85
C PRO A 218 -5.07 9.80 10.89
N LEU A 219 -4.19 8.89 11.36
CA LEU A 219 -4.48 7.46 11.43
C LEU A 219 -5.79 7.16 12.19
N ALA A 220 -6.04 7.85 13.30
CA ALA A 220 -7.24 7.66 14.11
C ALA A 220 -8.52 8.02 13.30
N GLU A 221 -8.47 9.09 12.51
CA GLU A 221 -9.59 9.51 11.68
C GLU A 221 -9.81 8.54 10.52
N GLY A 222 -8.75 8.11 9.82
CA GLY A 222 -8.85 7.12 8.75
C GLY A 222 -9.42 5.79 9.23
N LEU A 223 -9.00 5.32 10.41
CA LEU A 223 -9.57 4.12 11.01
C LEU A 223 -11.04 4.31 11.42
N ARG A 224 -11.41 5.48 11.91
CA ARG A 224 -12.82 5.82 12.21
C ARG A 224 -13.66 5.75 10.92
N LEU A 225 -13.20 6.31 9.82
CA LEU A 225 -13.87 6.21 8.52
C LEU A 225 -13.97 4.76 8.02
N THR A 226 -12.95 3.95 8.29
CA THR A 226 -12.91 2.55 7.87
C THR A 226 -13.91 1.67 8.62
N PHE A 227 -14.08 1.88 9.93
CA PHE A 227 -14.96 1.04 10.78
C PHE A 227 -16.29 1.71 11.14
N GLY A 228 -16.39 3.04 11.01
CA GLY A 228 -17.59 3.80 11.39
C GLY A 228 -18.76 3.62 10.42
N GLY A 229 -18.52 3.24 9.17
CA GLY A 229 -19.59 2.92 8.20
C GLY A 229 -20.29 1.58 8.44
N ALA A 230 -19.75 0.73 9.30
CA ALA A 230 -20.33 -0.60 9.61
C ALA A 230 -21.31 -0.62 10.81
N GLN A 231 -21.64 0.55 11.39
CA GLN A 231 -22.54 0.64 12.55
C GLN A 231 -23.91 1.26 12.23
N GLY A 232 -24.27 1.31 10.95
CA GLY A 232 -25.53 1.93 10.52
C GLY A 232 -26.34 1.05 9.56
N ASP A 233 -26.70 -0.18 9.97
CA ASP A 233 -27.82 -0.94 9.44
C ASP A 233 -28.35 -1.89 10.53
#